data_e2e00b49522b330917264a08dd2d6ca1
#
_entry.id   e2e00b49522b330917264a08dd2d6ca1
#
_cell.length_a   1.000
_cell.length_b   1.000
_cell.length_c   1.000
_cell.angle_alpha   90.00
_cell.angle_beta   90.00
_cell.angle_gamma   90.00
#
_symmetry.space_group_name_H-M   'P 1'
#
loop_
_entity.id
_entity.type
_entity.pdbx_description
1 polymer ?
#
loop_
_entity_poly.entity_id
_entity_poly.type
_entity_poly.pdbx_seq_one_letter_code
_entity_poly.pdbx_strand_id
1 'polypeptide(L)'
;MKLRVLGCYGGNVPEHGMTSFLVNDTVCLDAGWVSGALTLREQVKVKDVIISHSHLDHTCSLPFLIDNNFSAPGFNLRIYAIREVIASMKNHLFNNHTWPDFTCLPNDLTPALKLVEVTEEQPFRVNGLSIRAVRVSHVVPTTGFLVEDRMGTIAYSSDTAPTDRFWEVVNKARNLKAVITETSFPDELQELANVSGHLTPQTLDMELRKLRREALWN
;
A
#
# COMPACT_ATOMS: atom_id res chain seq x y z
N MET A 1 3.24 -8.40 -15.19
CA MET A 1 3.08 -7.28 -14.24
C MET A 1 4.29 -6.36 -14.35
N LYS A 2 4.07 -5.04 -14.43
CA LYS A 2 5.13 -4.01 -14.37
C LYS A 2 5.03 -3.34 -13.01
N LEU A 3 6.14 -3.26 -12.28
CA LEU A 3 6.22 -2.54 -11.01
C LEU A 3 7.20 -1.38 -11.15
N ARG A 4 6.82 -0.19 -10.68
CA ARG A 4 7.67 1.00 -10.59
C ARG A 4 7.67 1.48 -9.15
N VAL A 5 8.85 1.59 -8.55
CA VAL A 5 9.03 2.18 -7.22
C VAL A 5 8.97 3.69 -7.38
N LEU A 6 8.01 4.34 -6.74
CA LEU A 6 7.85 5.80 -6.71
C LEU A 6 8.56 6.40 -5.50
N GLY A 7 8.58 5.66 -4.39
CA GLY A 7 9.27 5.95 -3.16
C GLY A 7 9.27 4.73 -2.25
N CYS A 8 10.23 4.66 -1.35
CA CYS A 8 10.41 3.53 -0.42
C CYS A 8 11.07 3.96 0.91
N TYR A 9 10.89 5.22 1.29
CA TYR A 9 11.38 5.77 2.55
C TYR A 9 10.22 6.00 3.53
N GLY A 10 10.47 5.76 4.82
CA GLY A 10 9.53 6.06 5.90
C GLY A 10 9.50 7.55 6.29
N GLY A 11 10.09 8.45 5.51
CA GLY A 11 10.12 9.87 5.77
C GLY A 11 10.29 10.72 4.51
N ASN A 12 9.95 12.00 4.61
CA ASN A 12 10.06 12.95 3.50
C ASN A 12 11.38 13.72 3.60
N VAL A 13 12.37 13.30 2.82
CA VAL A 13 13.66 13.99 2.69
C VAL A 13 13.96 14.25 1.22
N PRO A 14 14.81 15.25 0.90
CA PRO A 14 15.18 15.53 -0.50
C PRO A 14 15.64 14.26 -1.22
N GLU A 15 15.21 14.06 -2.46
CA GLU A 15 15.55 12.94 -3.34
C GLU A 15 15.00 11.56 -2.94
N HIS A 16 14.32 11.45 -1.79
CA HIS A 16 13.75 10.20 -1.31
C HIS A 16 12.24 10.34 -1.07
N GLY A 17 11.46 9.67 -1.91
CA GLY A 17 10.01 9.64 -1.79
C GLY A 17 9.52 8.63 -0.76
N MET A 18 8.42 8.97 -0.09
CA MET A 18 7.74 8.08 0.85
C MET A 18 7.08 6.89 0.14
N THR A 19 6.79 5.84 0.87
CA THR A 19 6.37 4.52 0.37
C THR A 19 5.23 4.59 -0.63
N SER A 20 5.51 4.17 -1.87
CA SER A 20 4.53 4.11 -2.97
C SER A 20 5.05 3.25 -4.12
N PHE A 21 4.24 2.32 -4.58
CA PHE A 21 4.58 1.45 -5.72
C PHE A 21 3.48 1.55 -6.78
N LEU A 22 3.86 1.72 -8.04
CA LEU A 22 2.92 1.81 -9.16
C LEU A 22 2.93 0.50 -9.96
N VAL A 23 1.77 -0.14 -10.04
CA VAL A 23 1.56 -1.39 -10.78
C VAL A 23 0.82 -1.08 -12.07
N ASN A 24 1.37 -1.54 -13.20
CA ASN A 24 0.79 -1.40 -14.55
C ASN A 24 0.34 0.03 -14.88
N ASP A 25 1.05 1.03 -14.36
CA ASP A 25 0.82 2.46 -14.57
C ASP A 25 -0.56 2.99 -14.11
N THR A 26 -1.37 2.20 -13.40
CA THR A 26 -2.77 2.56 -13.04
C THR A 26 -3.18 2.23 -11.61
N VAL A 27 -2.47 1.35 -10.93
CA VAL A 27 -2.79 0.91 -9.55
C VAL A 27 -1.61 1.24 -8.64
N CYS A 28 -1.85 1.96 -7.54
CA CYS A 28 -0.82 2.17 -6.53
C CYS A 28 -1.00 1.23 -5.33
N LEU A 29 0.13 0.72 -4.82
CA LEU A 29 0.23 0.15 -3.47
C LEU A 29 0.87 1.23 -2.61
N ASP A 30 0.13 1.69 -1.64
CA ASP A 30 0.37 2.88 -0.83
C ASP A 30 0.53 4.19 -1.65
N ALA A 31 0.40 5.31 -0.99
CA ALA A 31 0.36 6.61 -1.63
C ALA A 31 1.09 7.70 -0.81
N GLY A 32 2.29 7.38 -0.31
CA GLY A 32 3.12 8.37 0.38
C GLY A 32 3.69 9.42 -0.57
N TRP A 33 4.09 9.04 -1.81
CA TRP A 33 4.78 9.95 -2.72
C TRP A 33 4.25 9.97 -4.16
N VAL A 34 3.00 9.55 -4.39
CA VAL A 34 2.41 9.46 -5.73
C VAL A 34 2.39 10.82 -6.43
N SER A 35 1.92 11.87 -5.74
CA SER A 35 1.80 13.23 -6.30
C SER A 35 3.16 13.90 -6.50
N GLY A 36 4.19 13.52 -5.75
CA GLY A 36 5.56 14.03 -5.92
C GLY A 36 6.35 13.33 -7.02
N ALA A 37 6.06 12.05 -7.29
CA ALA A 37 6.80 11.23 -8.25
C ALA A 37 6.20 11.24 -9.65
N LEU A 38 4.89 11.46 -9.80
CA LEU A 38 4.17 11.36 -11.06
C LEU A 38 3.81 12.74 -11.62
N THR A 39 3.97 12.91 -12.93
CA THR A 39 3.41 14.06 -13.64
C THR A 39 1.88 14.06 -13.60
N LEU A 40 1.21 15.19 -13.78
CA LEU A 40 -0.25 15.27 -13.84
C LEU A 40 -0.86 14.32 -14.88
N ARG A 41 -0.17 14.13 -16.03
CA ARG A 41 -0.59 13.19 -17.07
C ARG A 41 -0.52 11.73 -16.64
N GLU A 42 0.37 11.39 -15.71
CA GLU A 42 0.46 10.05 -15.13
C GLU A 42 -0.55 9.91 -13.98
N GLN A 43 -0.67 10.93 -13.11
CA GLN A 43 -1.58 10.91 -11.97
C GLN A 43 -3.04 10.64 -12.38
N VAL A 44 -3.52 11.26 -13.47
CA VAL A 44 -4.90 11.08 -13.95
C VAL A 44 -5.21 9.63 -14.36
N LYS A 45 -4.19 8.81 -14.63
CA LYS A 45 -4.33 7.38 -14.95
C LYS A 45 -4.46 6.50 -13.71
N VAL A 46 -4.02 6.98 -12.55
CA VAL A 46 -4.13 6.27 -11.29
C VAL A 46 -5.57 6.39 -10.81
N LYS A 47 -6.31 5.30 -10.94
CA LYS A 47 -7.74 5.22 -10.56
C LYS A 47 -7.97 4.36 -9.32
N ASP A 48 -6.96 3.60 -8.92
CA ASP A 48 -7.04 2.64 -7.84
C ASP A 48 -5.80 2.75 -6.96
N VAL A 49 -6.02 2.90 -5.66
CA VAL A 49 -4.97 2.89 -4.64
C VAL A 49 -5.33 1.87 -3.58
N ILE A 50 -4.39 1.05 -3.21
CA ILE A 50 -4.55 0.02 -2.20
C ILE A 50 -3.68 0.42 -1.02
N ILE A 51 -4.31 0.71 0.12
CA ILE A 51 -3.65 1.25 1.29
C ILE A 51 -3.46 0.16 2.34
N SER A 52 -2.21 0.01 2.75
CA SER A 52 -1.80 -0.97 3.75
C SER A 52 -2.23 -0.57 5.16
N HIS A 53 -1.97 0.69 5.54
CA HIS A 53 -2.29 1.27 6.84
C HIS A 53 -2.37 2.80 6.78
N SER A 54 -2.69 3.44 7.89
CA SER A 54 -3.05 4.86 7.92
C SER A 54 -1.91 5.84 8.21
N HIS A 55 -0.66 5.39 8.34
CA HIS A 55 0.46 6.31 8.56
C HIS A 55 0.67 7.25 7.37
N LEU A 56 1.17 8.47 7.64
CA LEU A 56 1.25 9.53 6.64
C LEU A 56 2.22 9.21 5.51
N ASP A 57 3.31 8.54 5.79
CA ASP A 57 4.29 8.10 4.78
C ASP A 57 3.74 7.05 3.80
N HIS A 58 2.52 6.53 4.07
CA HIS A 58 1.75 5.66 3.18
C HIS A 58 0.51 6.33 2.58
N THR A 59 0.09 7.51 3.09
CA THR A 59 -1.20 8.11 2.72
C THR A 59 -1.15 9.58 2.32
N CYS A 60 -0.07 10.31 2.61
CA CYS A 60 -0.04 11.76 2.52
C CYS A 60 -0.23 12.32 1.09
N SER A 61 0.04 11.55 0.05
CA SER A 61 -0.24 11.98 -1.34
C SER A 61 -1.71 11.87 -1.76
N LEU A 62 -2.56 11.16 -1.01
CA LEU A 62 -3.96 10.94 -1.39
C LEU A 62 -4.74 12.24 -1.59
N PRO A 63 -4.70 13.21 -0.67
CA PRO A 63 -5.37 14.49 -0.82
C PRO A 63 -4.95 15.22 -2.11
N PHE A 64 -3.66 15.31 -2.34
CA PHE A 64 -3.09 16.01 -3.49
C PHE A 64 -3.35 15.28 -4.81
N LEU A 65 -3.36 13.95 -4.81
CA LEU A 65 -3.71 13.16 -5.99
C LEU A 65 -5.16 13.44 -6.43
N ILE A 66 -6.09 13.60 -5.47
CA ILE A 66 -7.47 13.93 -5.77
C ILE A 66 -7.58 15.38 -6.24
N ASP A 67 -7.01 16.34 -5.50
CA ASP A 67 -7.05 17.77 -5.85
C ASP A 67 -6.47 18.04 -7.24
N ASN A 68 -5.30 17.51 -7.54
CA ASN A 68 -4.63 17.68 -8.83
C ASN A 68 -5.47 17.21 -10.02
N ASN A 69 -6.38 16.27 -9.79
CA ASN A 69 -7.17 15.64 -10.83
C ASN A 69 -8.69 15.90 -10.70
N PHE A 70 -9.11 16.69 -9.70
CA PHE A 70 -10.52 16.90 -9.38
C PHE A 70 -11.34 17.43 -10.55
N SER A 71 -10.76 18.31 -11.37
CA SER A 71 -11.40 18.87 -12.57
C SER A 71 -11.25 17.99 -13.82
N ALA A 72 -10.54 16.88 -13.75
CA ALA A 72 -10.36 16.00 -14.91
C ALA A 72 -11.66 15.22 -15.19
N PRO A 73 -12.17 15.23 -16.44
CA PRO A 73 -13.44 14.58 -16.77
C PRO A 73 -13.45 13.11 -16.38
N GLY A 74 -14.45 12.72 -15.59
CA GLY A 74 -14.63 11.34 -15.13
C GLY A 74 -13.55 10.85 -14.15
N PHE A 75 -12.82 11.75 -13.51
CA PHE A 75 -11.90 11.34 -12.45
C PHE A 75 -12.70 10.86 -11.24
N ASN A 76 -12.36 9.66 -10.78
CA ASN A 76 -12.85 9.07 -9.55
C ASN A 76 -11.76 8.13 -9.03
N LEU A 77 -11.26 8.40 -7.85
CA LEU A 77 -10.26 7.57 -7.19
C LEU A 77 -10.96 6.53 -6.30
N ARG A 78 -10.58 5.27 -6.43
CA ARG A 78 -11.00 4.20 -5.53
C ARG A 78 -9.85 3.86 -4.60
N ILE A 79 -10.10 3.92 -3.29
CA ILE A 79 -9.16 3.49 -2.27
C ILE A 79 -9.67 2.19 -1.66
N TYR A 80 -8.85 1.15 -1.72
CA TYR A 80 -9.13 -0.17 -1.17
C TYR A 80 -8.32 -0.35 0.11
N ALA A 81 -8.98 -0.63 1.21
CA ALA A 81 -8.33 -0.89 2.49
C ALA A 81 -9.24 -1.70 3.41
N ILE A 82 -8.69 -2.23 4.50
CA ILE A 82 -9.49 -2.84 5.56
C ILE A 82 -10.30 -1.77 6.30
N ARG A 83 -11.36 -2.21 6.99
CA ARG A 83 -12.30 -1.32 7.69
C ARG A 83 -11.63 -0.31 8.60
N GLU A 84 -10.64 -0.73 9.39
CA GLU A 84 -9.96 0.12 10.36
C GLU A 84 -9.17 1.26 9.70
N VAL A 85 -8.54 0.98 8.57
CA VAL A 85 -7.81 1.97 7.77
C VAL A 85 -8.78 2.96 7.12
N ILE A 86 -9.90 2.48 6.56
CA ILE A 86 -10.97 3.34 6.03
C ILE A 86 -11.52 4.26 7.12
N ALA A 87 -11.79 3.71 8.32
CA ALA A 87 -12.28 4.51 9.44
C ALA A 87 -11.27 5.59 9.86
N SER A 88 -9.98 5.25 9.90
CA SER A 88 -8.91 6.22 10.18
C SER A 88 -8.87 7.34 9.14
N MET A 89 -8.90 7.01 7.84
CA MET A 89 -8.90 8.02 6.77
C MET A 89 -10.12 8.95 6.83
N LYS A 90 -11.30 8.42 7.14
CA LYS A 90 -12.53 9.25 7.30
C LYS A 90 -12.47 10.15 8.52
N ASN A 91 -11.94 9.65 9.62
CA ASN A 91 -11.93 10.41 10.88
C ASN A 91 -10.80 11.45 10.91
N HIS A 92 -9.67 11.20 10.26
CA HIS A 92 -8.46 12.00 10.47
C HIS A 92 -7.93 12.66 9.19
N LEU A 93 -8.35 12.26 8.01
CA LEU A 93 -7.87 12.83 6.76
C LEU A 93 -9.00 13.52 5.97
N PHE A 94 -9.98 12.76 5.48
CA PHE A 94 -11.11 13.25 4.65
C PHE A 94 -12.32 13.59 5.54
N ASN A 95 -12.21 14.60 6.39
CA ASN A 95 -13.15 14.89 7.48
C ASN A 95 -13.66 16.34 7.48
N ASN A 96 -13.43 17.10 6.41
CA ASN A 96 -13.75 18.53 6.27
C ASN A 96 -13.02 19.48 7.25
N HIS A 97 -12.07 18.95 8.03
CA HIS A 97 -11.18 19.72 8.91
C HIS A 97 -9.74 19.62 8.43
N THR A 98 -9.21 18.41 8.30
CA THR A 98 -7.86 18.18 7.78
C THR A 98 -7.86 18.35 6.25
N TRP A 99 -8.83 17.72 5.57
CA TRP A 99 -9.03 17.82 4.11
C TRP A 99 -10.51 17.65 3.76
N PRO A 100 -10.98 18.19 2.60
CA PRO A 100 -12.36 18.00 2.16
C PRO A 100 -12.75 16.53 2.08
N ASP A 101 -14.00 16.23 2.44
CA ASP A 101 -14.56 14.89 2.25
C ASP A 101 -14.97 14.68 0.79
N PHE A 102 -14.04 14.17 -0.01
CA PHE A 102 -14.28 13.87 -1.42
C PHE A 102 -15.20 12.67 -1.67
N THR A 103 -15.67 12.00 -0.63
CA THR A 103 -16.68 10.93 -0.80
C THR A 103 -18.08 11.49 -1.10
N CYS A 104 -18.28 12.81 -0.90
CA CYS A 104 -19.50 13.52 -1.26
C CYS A 104 -19.29 14.68 -2.24
N LEU A 105 -18.07 14.92 -2.72
CA LEU A 105 -17.74 16.00 -3.65
C LEU A 105 -17.41 15.45 -5.06
N PRO A 106 -17.81 16.11 -6.15
CA PRO A 106 -18.64 17.34 -6.22
C PRO A 106 -20.11 17.12 -5.84
N ASN A 107 -20.59 15.88 -5.82
CA ASN A 107 -21.91 15.49 -5.35
C ASN A 107 -21.92 13.97 -5.06
N ASP A 108 -22.93 13.51 -4.33
CA ASP A 108 -23.05 12.11 -3.86
C ASP A 108 -23.24 11.08 -4.99
N LEU A 109 -23.67 11.50 -6.17
CA LEU A 109 -23.88 10.59 -7.32
C LEU A 109 -22.58 10.27 -8.05
N THR A 110 -21.66 11.24 -8.09
CA THR A 110 -20.39 11.12 -8.80
C THR A 110 -19.24 11.66 -7.92
N PRO A 111 -18.97 11.03 -6.77
CA PRO A 111 -17.93 11.52 -5.87
C PRO A 111 -16.54 11.31 -6.48
N ALA A 112 -15.61 12.20 -6.17
CA ALA A 112 -14.22 12.10 -6.62
C ALA A 112 -13.43 11.00 -5.90
N LEU A 113 -13.93 10.57 -4.73
CA LEU A 113 -13.34 9.50 -3.92
C LEU A 113 -14.37 8.42 -3.60
N LYS A 114 -13.99 7.16 -3.79
CA LYS A 114 -14.73 6.00 -3.32
C LYS A 114 -13.86 5.16 -2.40
N LEU A 115 -14.30 4.95 -1.17
CA LEU A 115 -13.66 4.04 -0.22
C LEU A 115 -14.28 2.66 -0.36
N VAL A 116 -13.45 1.65 -0.60
CA VAL A 116 -13.85 0.26 -0.83
C VAL A 116 -13.27 -0.60 0.27
N GLU A 117 -14.12 -1.10 1.14
CA GLU A 117 -13.70 -2.03 2.20
C GLU A 117 -13.31 -3.38 1.59
N VAL A 118 -12.15 -3.91 1.98
CA VAL A 118 -11.70 -5.25 1.62
C VAL A 118 -11.61 -6.11 2.87
N THR A 119 -11.87 -7.40 2.69
CA THR A 119 -11.77 -8.38 3.76
C THR A 119 -10.42 -9.09 3.67
N GLU A 120 -9.74 -9.21 4.81
CA GLU A 120 -8.48 -9.95 4.89
C GLU A 120 -8.62 -11.37 4.34
N GLU A 121 -7.60 -11.80 3.63
CA GLU A 121 -7.47 -13.12 3.00
C GLU A 121 -8.51 -13.44 1.91
N GLN A 122 -9.51 -12.59 1.69
CA GLN A 122 -10.42 -12.72 0.57
C GLN A 122 -9.87 -12.00 -0.66
N PRO A 123 -9.67 -12.70 -1.79
CA PRO A 123 -9.20 -12.05 -3.01
C PRO A 123 -10.23 -11.07 -3.57
N PHE A 124 -9.77 -9.89 -3.99
CA PHE A 124 -10.57 -8.91 -4.72
C PHE A 124 -9.87 -8.53 -6.03
N ARG A 125 -10.62 -7.96 -6.99
CA ARG A 125 -10.08 -7.66 -8.31
C ARG A 125 -10.00 -6.17 -8.57
N VAL A 126 -8.85 -5.73 -9.09
CA VAL A 126 -8.57 -4.35 -9.47
C VAL A 126 -7.79 -4.35 -10.80
N ASN A 127 -8.33 -3.75 -11.85
CA ASN A 127 -7.66 -3.59 -13.15
C ASN A 127 -6.99 -4.87 -13.69
N GLY A 128 -7.67 -6.01 -13.60
CA GLY A 128 -7.15 -7.30 -14.06
C GLY A 128 -6.17 -7.99 -13.09
N LEU A 129 -5.82 -7.34 -11.99
CA LEU A 129 -5.06 -7.93 -10.90
C LEU A 129 -6.00 -8.64 -9.92
N SER A 130 -5.54 -9.73 -9.33
CA SER A 130 -6.14 -10.37 -8.16
C SER A 130 -5.30 -9.99 -6.94
N ILE A 131 -5.91 -9.38 -5.94
CA ILE A 131 -5.21 -8.86 -4.77
C ILE A 131 -5.77 -9.51 -3.52
N ARG A 132 -4.89 -9.85 -2.59
CA ARG A 132 -5.25 -10.42 -1.29
C ARG A 132 -4.53 -9.64 -0.20
N ALA A 133 -5.29 -9.05 0.72
CA ALA A 133 -4.78 -8.42 1.92
C ALA A 133 -4.50 -9.48 2.99
N VAL A 134 -3.36 -9.39 3.66
CA VAL A 134 -2.95 -10.31 4.73
C VAL A 134 -2.49 -9.48 5.92
N ARG A 135 -3.08 -9.71 7.10
CA ARG A 135 -2.66 -9.01 8.32
C ARG A 135 -1.19 -9.24 8.60
N VAL A 136 -0.48 -8.17 8.99
CA VAL A 136 0.90 -8.17 9.44
C VAL A 136 1.01 -7.53 10.83
N SER A 137 2.17 -7.64 11.46
CA SER A 137 2.38 -7.17 12.83
C SER A 137 2.94 -5.75 12.82
N HIS A 138 2.10 -4.76 13.10
CA HIS A 138 2.51 -3.37 13.21
C HIS A 138 1.73 -2.66 14.31
N VAL A 139 2.16 -1.45 14.72
CA VAL A 139 1.57 -0.69 15.84
C VAL A 139 0.15 -0.18 15.55
N VAL A 140 -0.25 -0.10 14.29
CA VAL A 140 -1.62 0.18 13.85
C VAL A 140 -2.13 -0.97 12.97
N PRO A 141 -3.44 -1.11 12.76
CA PRO A 141 -3.99 -2.12 11.85
C PRO A 141 -3.37 -2.01 10.45
N THR A 142 -2.58 -3.02 10.06
CA THR A 142 -1.79 -3.03 8.83
C THR A 142 -1.97 -4.34 8.08
N THR A 143 -1.99 -4.26 6.74
CA THR A 143 -2.00 -5.42 5.86
C THR A 143 -0.88 -5.33 4.83
N GLY A 144 -0.20 -6.44 4.60
CA GLY A 144 0.56 -6.67 3.39
C GLY A 144 -0.35 -7.17 2.27
N PHE A 145 0.16 -7.25 1.05
CA PHE A 145 -0.62 -7.64 -0.12
C PHE A 145 0.10 -8.68 -0.98
N LEU A 146 -0.66 -9.66 -1.45
CA LEU A 146 -0.27 -10.47 -2.59
C LEU A 146 -0.99 -9.91 -3.83
N VAL A 147 -0.22 -9.52 -4.83
CA VAL A 147 -0.73 -8.96 -6.09
C VAL A 147 -0.40 -9.94 -7.21
N GLU A 148 -1.42 -10.53 -7.80
CA GLU A 148 -1.30 -11.59 -8.79
C GLU A 148 -1.89 -11.16 -10.13
N ASP A 149 -1.18 -11.51 -11.21
CA ASP A 149 -1.70 -11.52 -12.57
C ASP A 149 -1.43 -12.89 -13.23
N ARG A 150 -1.71 -13.01 -14.53
CA ARG A 150 -1.45 -14.25 -15.30
C ARG A 150 0.04 -14.66 -15.34
N MET A 151 0.97 -13.73 -15.06
CA MET A 151 2.42 -13.96 -15.14
C MET A 151 3.02 -14.38 -13.81
N GLY A 152 2.33 -14.15 -12.69
CA GLY A 152 2.78 -14.53 -11.35
C GLY A 152 2.36 -13.54 -10.27
N THR A 153 2.94 -13.70 -9.09
CA THR A 153 2.61 -12.99 -7.87
C THR A 153 3.77 -12.12 -7.40
N ILE A 154 3.47 -10.91 -6.94
CA ILE A 154 4.36 -10.08 -6.13
C ILE A 154 3.76 -10.03 -4.72
N ALA A 155 4.58 -10.25 -3.69
CA ALA A 155 4.21 -10.08 -2.30
C ALA A 155 4.81 -8.76 -1.77
N TYR A 156 4.00 -7.95 -1.11
CA TYR A 156 4.40 -6.69 -0.45
C TYR A 156 3.99 -6.75 1.01
N SER A 157 4.96 -6.74 1.93
CA SER A 157 4.67 -6.86 3.37
C SER A 157 4.08 -5.59 3.97
N SER A 158 4.36 -4.42 3.38
CA SER A 158 4.22 -3.14 4.07
C SER A 158 5.07 -3.08 5.33
N ASP A 159 4.79 -2.15 6.26
CA ASP A 159 5.47 -2.03 7.54
C ASP A 159 5.07 -3.17 8.46
N THR A 160 6.05 -3.83 9.07
CA THR A 160 5.80 -5.00 9.91
C THR A 160 6.95 -5.29 10.87
N ALA A 161 6.62 -5.68 12.09
CA ALA A 161 7.49 -6.49 12.95
C ALA A 161 7.51 -7.95 12.44
N PRO A 162 8.25 -8.87 13.06
CA PRO A 162 8.20 -10.28 12.72
C PRO A 162 6.77 -10.82 12.68
N THR A 163 6.42 -11.51 11.59
CA THR A 163 5.06 -11.98 11.30
C THR A 163 5.09 -13.38 10.66
N ASP A 164 4.19 -14.28 11.06
CA ASP A 164 4.16 -15.64 10.51
C ASP A 164 3.10 -15.77 9.43
N ARG A 165 1.91 -15.19 9.66
CA ARG A 165 0.76 -15.38 8.76
C ARG A 165 1.02 -14.89 7.35
N PHE A 166 1.72 -13.78 7.18
CA PHE A 166 2.09 -13.27 5.87
C PHE A 166 2.91 -14.31 5.07
N TRP A 167 3.94 -14.90 5.68
CA TRP A 167 4.79 -15.90 5.03
C TRP A 167 4.08 -17.20 4.75
N GLU A 168 3.15 -17.62 5.62
CA GLU A 168 2.30 -18.78 5.35
C GLU A 168 1.48 -18.61 4.07
N VAL A 169 0.95 -17.40 3.82
CA VAL A 169 0.17 -17.09 2.63
C VAL A 169 1.08 -16.89 1.41
N VAL A 170 2.23 -16.22 1.57
CA VAL A 170 3.24 -16.04 0.51
C VAL A 170 3.76 -17.40 0.01
N ASN A 171 4.01 -18.35 0.91
CA ASN A 171 4.48 -19.70 0.54
C ASN A 171 3.46 -20.53 -0.25
N LYS A 172 2.20 -20.10 -0.30
CA LYS A 172 1.13 -20.70 -1.12
C LYS A 172 0.88 -19.93 -2.41
N ALA A 173 1.61 -18.83 -2.63
CA ALA A 173 1.44 -18.01 -3.80
C ALA A 173 1.87 -18.73 -5.07
N ARG A 174 1.09 -18.59 -6.13
CA ARG A 174 1.41 -19.15 -7.42
C ARG A 174 2.49 -18.31 -8.10
N ASN A 175 3.58 -18.96 -8.54
CA ASN A 175 4.64 -18.34 -9.35
C ASN A 175 5.10 -17.00 -8.73
N LEU A 176 5.57 -17.04 -7.48
CA LEU A 176 6.09 -15.87 -6.77
C LEU A 176 7.30 -15.30 -7.52
N LYS A 177 7.23 -14.02 -7.91
CA LYS A 177 8.27 -13.34 -8.71
C LYS A 177 9.13 -12.42 -7.88
N ALA A 178 8.53 -11.80 -6.85
CA ALA A 178 9.24 -10.89 -5.97
C ALA A 178 8.56 -10.81 -4.60
N VAL A 179 9.36 -10.50 -3.60
CA VAL A 179 8.89 -10.05 -2.29
C VAL A 179 9.47 -8.66 -2.07
N ILE A 180 8.62 -7.72 -1.70
CA ILE A 180 8.95 -6.37 -1.27
C ILE A 180 8.69 -6.33 0.23
N THR A 181 9.71 -6.05 1.01
CA THR A 181 9.60 -5.96 2.46
C THR A 181 10.45 -4.82 2.98
N GLU A 182 10.14 -4.35 4.17
CA GLU A 182 10.85 -3.26 4.81
C GLU A 182 12.10 -3.69 5.55
N THR A 183 12.96 -2.73 5.87
CA THR A 183 13.95 -2.76 6.93
C THR A 183 14.21 -1.32 7.34
N SER A 184 13.55 -0.86 8.40
CA SER A 184 13.43 0.57 8.72
C SER A 184 14.51 1.07 9.67
N PHE A 185 15.12 0.16 10.43
CA PHE A 185 16.14 0.51 11.43
C PHE A 185 17.39 -0.36 11.28
N PRO A 186 18.58 0.19 11.61
CA PRO A 186 19.79 -0.63 11.73
C PRO A 186 19.70 -1.55 12.97
N ASP A 187 20.52 -2.59 13.02
CA ASP A 187 20.48 -3.59 14.10
C ASP A 187 20.73 -3.00 15.49
N GLU A 188 21.51 -1.92 15.58
CA GLU A 188 21.80 -1.20 16.83
C GLU A 188 20.54 -0.56 17.44
N LEU A 189 19.50 -0.36 16.64
CA LEU A 189 18.21 0.20 17.07
C LEU A 189 17.10 -0.86 17.18
N GLN A 190 17.47 -2.13 17.43
CA GLN A 190 16.51 -3.24 17.51
C GLN A 190 15.39 -3.00 18.53
N GLU A 191 15.68 -2.38 19.69
CA GLU A 191 14.65 -2.06 20.68
C GLU A 191 13.63 -1.06 20.14
N LEU A 192 14.10 -0.03 19.41
CA LEU A 192 13.24 0.94 18.78
C LEU A 192 12.40 0.28 17.67
N ALA A 193 13.00 -0.57 16.84
CA ALA A 193 12.30 -1.35 15.83
C ALA A 193 11.17 -2.20 16.44
N ASN A 194 11.44 -2.87 17.56
CA ASN A 194 10.43 -3.68 18.26
C ASN A 194 9.24 -2.85 18.76
N VAL A 195 9.51 -1.69 19.36
CA VAL A 195 8.46 -0.81 19.91
C VAL A 195 7.64 -0.15 18.81
N SER A 196 8.28 0.21 17.69
CA SER A 196 7.62 0.86 16.55
C SER A 196 7.02 -0.13 15.54
N GLY A 197 7.24 -1.44 15.73
CA GLY A 197 6.64 -2.49 14.89
C GLY A 197 7.30 -2.62 13.52
N HIS A 198 8.65 -2.58 13.49
CA HIS A 198 9.46 -2.63 12.26
C HIS A 198 10.55 -3.71 12.32
N LEU A 199 11.22 -3.91 11.19
CA LEU A 199 12.33 -4.83 11.04
C LEU A 199 13.68 -4.10 11.05
N THR A 200 14.70 -4.83 11.50
CA THR A 200 16.13 -4.55 11.28
C THR A 200 16.69 -5.58 10.29
N PRO A 201 17.90 -5.39 9.73
CA PRO A 201 18.53 -6.40 8.88
C PRO A 201 18.56 -7.80 9.50
N GLN A 202 18.86 -7.91 10.79
CA GLN A 202 18.88 -9.20 11.50
C GLN A 202 17.51 -9.85 11.58
N THR A 203 16.47 -9.10 11.94
CA THR A 203 15.09 -9.65 12.00
C THR A 203 14.54 -9.90 10.61
N LEU A 204 14.90 -9.09 9.60
CA LEU A 204 14.55 -9.35 8.21
C LEU A 204 15.16 -10.69 7.71
N ASP A 205 16.42 -10.99 8.04
CA ASP A 205 17.02 -12.29 7.68
C ASP A 205 16.22 -13.45 8.28
N MET A 206 15.77 -13.32 9.55
CA MET A 206 14.92 -14.32 10.19
C MET A 206 13.56 -14.48 9.46
N GLU A 207 12.96 -13.37 9.07
CA GLU A 207 11.71 -13.38 8.32
C GLU A 207 11.87 -14.04 6.93
N LEU A 208 12.92 -13.70 6.20
CA LEU A 208 13.20 -14.27 4.87
C LEU A 208 13.46 -15.78 4.91
N ARG A 209 13.99 -16.32 6.04
CA ARG A 209 14.15 -17.77 6.23
C ARG A 209 12.83 -18.54 6.31
N LYS A 210 11.71 -17.86 6.54
CA LYS A 210 10.36 -18.46 6.49
C LYS A 210 9.89 -18.70 5.05
N LEU A 211 10.52 -18.06 4.05
CA LEU A 211 10.21 -18.25 2.64
C LEU A 211 10.74 -19.62 2.16
N ARG A 212 9.85 -20.46 1.65
CA ARG A 212 10.20 -21.78 1.13
C ARG A 212 10.72 -21.66 -0.30
N ARG A 213 11.84 -22.32 -0.61
CA ARG A 213 12.44 -22.29 -1.97
C ARG A 213 11.48 -22.77 -3.06
N GLU A 214 10.59 -23.70 -2.75
CA GLU A 214 9.56 -24.22 -3.68
C GLU A 214 8.59 -23.13 -4.17
N ALA A 215 8.34 -22.08 -3.35
CA ALA A 215 7.49 -20.97 -3.75
C ALA A 215 8.08 -20.10 -4.87
N LEU A 216 9.40 -20.16 -5.09
CA LEU A 216 10.10 -19.35 -6.10
C LEU A 216 10.13 -20.01 -7.50
N TRP A 217 9.78 -21.30 -7.63
CA TRP A 217 9.95 -22.07 -8.86
C TRP A 217 8.66 -22.72 -9.38
N ASN A 218 7.54 -22.53 -8.70
CA ASN A 218 6.20 -22.95 -9.09
C ASN A 218 5.44 -21.77 -9.73
#